data_663dfe97be13287131d4f858dc7a6e41
#
_entry.id   663dfe97be13287131d4f858dc7a6e41
#
_cell.length_a   1.000
_cell.length_b   1.000
_cell.length_c   1.000
_cell.angle_alpha   90.00
_cell.angle_beta   90.00
_cell.angle_gamma   90.00
#
_symmetry.space_group_name_H-M   'P 1'
#
loop_
_entity.id
_entity.type
_entity.pdbx_description
1 polymer ?
#
loop_
_entity_poly.entity_id
_entity_poly.type
_entity_poly.pdbx_seq_one_letter_code
_entity_poly.pdbx_strand_id
1 'polypeptide(L)'
;IIQVESEVIIYAPNTFTPDGDAFNPTWRVFIEGIDVQDFDLEIYNRWGELVWESHNPEAEWDATYGGQGGEKVPQGTYVWKVRTRDSINDDKFEWQGHVTVLY
;
A
#
# COMPACT_ATOMS: atom_id res chain seq x y z
N ILE A 1 0.37 -11.01 -2.76
CA ILE A 1 -0.84 -11.46 -3.44
C ILE A 1 -0.99 -10.74 -4.77
N ILE A 2 -1.46 -11.43 -5.78
CA ILE A 2 -1.69 -10.90 -7.12
C ILE A 2 -3.18 -11.02 -7.41
N GLN A 3 -3.78 -9.91 -7.85
CA GLN A 3 -5.19 -9.89 -8.24
C GLN A 3 -5.30 -9.28 -9.64
N VAL A 4 -6.25 -9.78 -10.42
CA VAL A 4 -6.54 -9.27 -11.76
C VAL A 4 -8.02 -8.92 -11.80
N GLU A 5 -8.33 -7.69 -12.21
CA GLU A 5 -9.69 -7.19 -12.31
C GLU A 5 -9.80 -6.44 -13.63
N SER A 6 -10.52 -7.01 -14.61
CA SER A 6 -10.54 -6.46 -15.96
C SER A 6 -9.13 -6.38 -16.53
N GLU A 7 -8.65 -5.18 -16.86
CA GLU A 7 -7.29 -4.96 -17.33
C GLU A 7 -6.38 -4.37 -16.24
N VAL A 8 -6.87 -4.27 -15.02
CA VAL A 8 -6.10 -3.75 -13.90
C VAL A 8 -5.48 -4.90 -13.13
N ILE A 9 -4.18 -4.82 -12.92
CA ILE A 9 -3.41 -5.84 -12.20
C ILE A 9 -2.79 -5.17 -10.97
N ILE A 10 -2.97 -5.79 -9.81
CA ILE A 10 -2.40 -5.29 -8.56
C ILE A 10 -1.61 -6.40 -7.86
N TYR A 11 -0.44 -6.04 -7.34
CA TYR A 11 0.39 -6.89 -6.50
C TYR A 11 0.86 -6.09 -5.29
N ALA A 12 0.73 -6.68 -4.12
CA ALA A 12 1.21 -6.07 -2.88
C ALA A 12 1.93 -7.14 -2.05
N PRO A 13 3.19 -6.91 -1.66
CA PRO A 13 3.88 -7.83 -0.75
C PRO A 13 3.12 -7.91 0.58
N ASN A 14 3.11 -9.08 1.19
CA ASN A 14 2.39 -9.27 2.46
C ASN A 14 3.27 -9.17 3.70
N THR A 15 4.57 -8.93 3.53
CA THR A 15 5.51 -8.79 4.64
C THR A 15 6.70 -7.94 4.20
N PHE A 16 7.23 -7.12 5.11
CA PHE A 16 8.50 -6.43 4.86
C PHE A 16 9.20 -6.12 6.18
N THR A 17 10.50 -5.85 6.10
CA THR A 17 11.36 -5.56 7.24
C THR A 17 12.00 -4.18 7.06
N PRO A 18 11.51 -3.15 7.78
CA PRO A 18 11.96 -1.77 7.58
C PRO A 18 13.16 -1.36 8.43
N ASP A 19 13.95 -2.29 8.88
CA ASP A 19 15.05 -2.05 9.83
C ASP A 19 16.39 -1.68 9.18
N GLY A 20 16.37 -1.23 7.93
CA GLY A 20 17.57 -0.86 7.22
C GLY A 20 18.26 -2.00 6.47
N ASP A 21 17.64 -3.17 6.46
CA ASP A 21 18.09 -4.30 5.66
C ASP A 21 18.06 -3.92 4.18
N ALA A 22 19.01 -4.44 3.41
CA ALA A 22 19.05 -4.24 1.97
C ALA A 22 17.89 -4.93 1.24
N PHE A 23 17.21 -5.85 1.91
CA PHE A 23 16.08 -6.60 1.36
C PHE A 23 14.77 -6.10 1.98
N ASN A 24 13.83 -5.66 1.13
CA ASN A 24 12.51 -5.21 1.53
C ASN A 24 12.50 -4.14 2.65
N PRO A 25 13.29 -3.05 2.52
CA PRO A 25 13.32 -2.00 3.54
C PRO A 25 12.07 -1.12 3.52
N THR A 26 11.28 -1.17 2.44
CA THR A 26 10.04 -0.42 2.29
C THR A 26 8.97 -1.31 1.67
N TRP A 27 7.73 -0.84 1.75
CA TRP A 27 6.58 -1.54 1.17
C TRP A 27 5.90 -0.63 0.15
N ARG A 28 5.48 -1.21 -0.96
CA ARG A 28 4.67 -0.50 -1.95
C ARG A 28 3.74 -1.46 -2.68
N VAL A 29 2.69 -0.89 -3.26
CA VAL A 29 1.78 -1.59 -4.15
C VAL A 29 2.29 -1.42 -5.59
N PHE A 30 2.26 -2.51 -6.35
CA PHE A 30 2.57 -2.51 -7.79
C PHE A 30 1.26 -2.65 -8.54
N ILE A 31 0.93 -1.67 -9.36
CA ILE A 31 -0.36 -1.61 -10.03
C ILE A 31 -0.19 -1.11 -11.45
N GLU A 32 -0.94 -1.71 -12.39
CA GLU A 32 -0.94 -1.34 -13.80
C GLU A 32 -2.37 -1.23 -14.30
N GLY A 33 -2.58 -0.40 -15.33
CA GLY A 33 -3.88 -0.25 -15.96
C GLY A 33 -4.76 0.80 -15.33
N ILE A 34 -4.22 1.67 -14.46
CA ILE A 34 -4.99 2.70 -13.76
C ILE A 34 -4.64 4.09 -14.27
N ASP A 35 -5.55 5.02 -13.99
CA ASP A 35 -5.28 6.44 -14.09
C ASP A 35 -4.60 6.88 -12.79
N VAL A 36 -3.34 7.28 -12.87
CA VAL A 36 -2.54 7.64 -11.69
C VAL A 36 -3.12 8.82 -10.91
N GLN A 37 -3.96 9.62 -11.54
CA GLN A 37 -4.57 10.77 -10.88
C GLN A 37 -5.68 10.39 -9.90
N ASP A 38 -6.19 9.16 -10.02
CA ASP A 38 -7.28 8.65 -9.19
C ASP A 38 -6.84 7.52 -8.26
N PHE A 39 -5.58 7.54 -7.85
CA PHE A 39 -5.04 6.52 -6.96
C PHE A 39 -5.08 7.00 -5.51
N ASP A 40 -5.68 6.15 -4.63
CA ASP A 40 -5.69 6.36 -3.18
C ASP A 40 -5.21 5.09 -2.49
N LEU A 41 -4.18 5.22 -1.66
CA LEU A 41 -3.66 4.14 -0.83
C LEU A 41 -3.70 4.57 0.63
N GLU A 42 -4.29 3.74 1.48
CA GLU A 42 -4.38 3.99 2.91
C GLU A 42 -3.91 2.75 3.67
N ILE A 43 -3.17 2.97 4.76
CA ILE A 43 -2.72 1.88 5.63
C ILE A 43 -3.26 2.15 7.03
N TYR A 44 -3.89 1.14 7.62
CA TYR A 44 -4.52 1.21 8.93
C TYR A 44 -3.91 0.19 9.87
N ASN A 45 -3.87 0.53 11.17
CA ASN A 45 -3.51 -0.44 12.19
C ASN A 45 -4.72 -1.33 12.51
N ARG A 46 -4.54 -2.28 13.44
CA ARG A 46 -5.58 -3.24 13.79
C ARG A 46 -6.79 -2.62 14.50
N TRP A 47 -6.66 -1.39 14.98
CA TRP A 47 -7.77 -0.66 15.59
C TRP A 47 -8.52 0.22 14.59
N GLY A 48 -8.15 0.18 13.32
CA GLY A 48 -8.78 0.97 12.28
C GLY A 48 -8.31 2.42 12.20
N GLU A 49 -7.20 2.74 12.85
CA GLU A 49 -6.63 4.09 12.79
C GLU A 49 -5.73 4.23 11.57
N LEU A 50 -5.87 5.34 10.86
CA LEU A 50 -5.04 5.62 9.69
C LEU A 50 -3.59 5.87 10.14
N VAL A 51 -2.68 5.11 9.55
CA VAL A 51 -1.25 5.18 9.85
C VAL A 51 -0.50 5.97 8.78
N TRP A 52 -0.86 5.75 7.52
CA TRP A 52 -0.19 6.37 6.38
C TRP A 52 -1.11 6.36 5.18
N GLU A 53 -0.98 7.37 4.32
CA GLU A 53 -1.74 7.43 3.07
C GLU A 53 -0.91 8.06 1.96
N SER A 54 -1.25 7.74 0.72
CA SER A 54 -0.60 8.31 -0.44
C SER A 54 -1.54 8.31 -1.64
N HIS A 55 -1.38 9.31 -2.51
CA HIS A 55 -2.06 9.37 -3.80
C HIS A 55 -1.11 9.04 -4.96
N ASN A 56 0.12 8.65 -4.64
CA ASN A 56 1.13 8.29 -5.64
C ASN A 56 1.31 6.77 -5.66
N PRO A 57 1.02 6.09 -6.80
CA PRO A 57 1.15 4.65 -6.87
C PRO A 57 2.58 4.15 -6.74
N GLU A 58 3.57 5.02 -6.85
CA GLU A 58 4.98 4.67 -6.69
C GLU A 58 5.51 4.97 -5.30
N ALA A 59 4.67 5.50 -4.39
CA ALA A 59 5.10 5.82 -3.04
C ALA A 59 5.46 4.57 -2.26
N GLU A 60 6.48 4.69 -1.42
CA GLU A 60 6.98 3.61 -0.58
C GLU A 60 6.78 3.96 0.89
N TRP A 61 6.26 3.00 1.64
CA TRP A 61 6.03 3.14 3.07
C TRP A 61 7.19 2.51 3.84
N ASP A 62 7.77 3.27 4.74
CA ASP A 62 8.93 2.86 5.54
C ASP A 62 8.55 2.45 6.97
N ALA A 63 7.29 2.15 7.20
CA ALA A 63 6.74 1.76 8.51
C ALA A 63 6.78 2.90 9.53
N THR A 64 6.67 4.14 9.07
CA THR A 64 6.53 5.28 9.98
C THR A 64 5.15 5.88 9.90
N TYR A 65 4.73 6.55 10.97
CA TYR A 65 3.48 7.30 10.98
C TYR A 65 3.62 8.53 10.08
N GLY A 66 2.69 8.71 9.14
CA GLY A 66 2.72 9.83 8.24
C GLY A 66 3.82 9.80 7.18
N GLY A 67 4.64 8.75 7.15
CA GLY A 67 5.76 8.62 6.22
C GLY A 67 6.98 9.43 6.64
N GLN A 68 8.01 9.36 5.89
CA GLN A 68 9.27 10.11 5.92
C GLN A 68 9.77 10.60 7.28
N GLY A 69 10.50 9.72 7.98
CA GLY A 69 11.23 10.12 9.18
C GLY A 69 10.37 10.28 10.41
N GLY A 70 9.12 9.89 10.35
CA GLY A 70 8.26 9.87 11.52
C GLY A 70 8.62 8.74 12.47
N GLU A 71 7.86 8.62 13.55
CA GLU A 71 8.03 7.54 14.50
C GLU A 71 7.67 6.20 13.85
N LYS A 72 8.46 5.17 14.10
CA LYS A 72 8.19 3.84 13.56
C LYS A 72 6.97 3.21 14.20
N VAL A 73 6.17 2.52 13.38
CA VAL A 73 5.00 1.80 13.88
C VAL A 73 5.46 0.52 14.59
N PRO A 74 4.66 -0.01 15.54
CA PRO A 74 4.95 -1.29 16.16
C PRO A 74 4.96 -2.43 15.16
N GLN A 75 5.76 -3.45 15.44
CA GLN A 75 5.72 -4.70 14.68
C GLN A 75 4.32 -5.30 14.75
N GLY A 76 3.83 -5.82 13.63
CA GLY A 76 2.51 -6.44 13.58
C GLY A 76 1.90 -6.38 12.20
N THR A 77 0.60 -6.68 12.13
CA THR A 77 -0.14 -6.73 10.89
C THR A 77 -0.96 -5.47 10.70
N TYR A 78 -0.87 -4.90 9.51
CA TYR A 78 -1.57 -3.69 9.09
C TYR A 78 -2.48 -4.00 7.91
N VAL A 79 -3.52 -3.21 7.73
CA VAL A 79 -4.47 -3.36 6.62
C VAL A 79 -4.19 -2.24 5.61
N TRP A 80 -4.01 -2.61 4.35
CA TRP A 80 -3.91 -1.63 3.27
C TRP A 80 -5.18 -1.64 2.44
N LYS A 81 -5.57 -0.47 1.96
CA LYS A 81 -6.72 -0.30 1.05
C LYS A 81 -6.29 0.56 -0.11
N VAL A 82 -6.64 0.12 -1.32
CA VAL A 82 -6.38 0.85 -2.56
C VAL A 82 -7.70 1.12 -3.25
N ARG A 83 -7.90 2.37 -3.64
CA ARG A 83 -9.01 2.77 -4.50
C ARG A 83 -8.45 3.44 -5.73
N THR A 84 -8.98 3.08 -6.89
CA THR A 84 -8.51 3.63 -8.14
C THR A 84 -9.60 3.54 -9.21
N ARG A 85 -9.31 4.12 -10.37
CA ARG A 85 -10.19 4.04 -11.54
C ARG A 85 -9.47 3.46 -12.74
N ASP A 86 -10.23 2.79 -13.59
CA ASP A 86 -9.77 2.38 -14.91
C ASP A 86 -9.63 3.63 -15.78
N SER A 87 -8.49 3.78 -16.44
CA SER A 87 -8.21 4.93 -17.30
C SER A 87 -9.03 4.95 -18.60
N ILE A 88 -9.65 3.83 -18.97
CA ILE A 88 -10.41 3.68 -20.20
C ILE A 88 -11.91 3.83 -19.96
N ASN A 89 -12.44 3.07 -19.00
CA ASN A 89 -13.90 2.97 -18.78
C ASN A 89 -14.37 3.77 -17.58
N ASP A 90 -13.46 4.42 -16.85
CA ASP A 90 -13.77 5.18 -15.63
C ASP A 90 -14.44 4.32 -14.55
N ASP A 91 -14.24 3.01 -14.61
CA ASP A 91 -14.75 2.08 -13.60
C ASP A 91 -13.91 2.20 -12.32
N LYS A 92 -14.59 2.14 -11.18
CA LYS A 92 -13.93 2.22 -9.88
C LYS A 92 -13.55 0.83 -9.41
N PHE A 93 -12.33 0.71 -8.90
CA PHE A 93 -11.82 -0.52 -8.32
C PHE A 93 -11.37 -0.27 -6.89
N GLU A 94 -11.56 -1.27 -6.05
CA GLU A 94 -11.15 -1.21 -4.65
C GLU A 94 -10.58 -2.56 -4.23
N TRP A 95 -9.40 -2.53 -3.62
CA TRP A 95 -8.77 -3.73 -3.08
C TRP A 95 -8.34 -3.47 -1.65
N GLN A 96 -8.25 -4.55 -0.87
CA GLN A 96 -7.66 -4.47 0.45
C GLN A 96 -6.92 -5.77 0.76
N GLY A 97 -5.98 -5.67 1.67
CA GLY A 97 -5.20 -6.81 2.10
C GLY A 97 -4.44 -6.49 3.37
N HIS A 98 -3.52 -7.36 3.72
CA HIS A 98 -2.73 -7.22 4.94
C HIS A 98 -1.25 -7.15 4.60
N VAL A 99 -0.52 -6.38 5.38
CA VAL A 99 0.94 -6.35 5.34
C VAL A 99 1.46 -6.49 6.75
N THR A 100 2.45 -7.35 6.92
CA THR A 100 3.08 -7.58 8.22
C THR A 100 4.42 -6.86 8.28
N VAL A 101 4.60 -6.07 9.33
CA VAL A 101 5.85 -5.35 9.61
C VAL A 101 6.64 -6.17 10.60
N LEU A 102 7.86 -6.57 10.21
CA LEU A 102 8.78 -7.34 11.06
C LEU A 102 10.09 -6.58 11.22
N TYR A 103 10.51 -6.37 12.43
CA TYR A 103 11.81 -5.78 12.74
C TYR A 103 12.85 -6.82 13.07
#